data_f5b5e4d56269870135278db75fb289ac
#
_entry.id   f5b5e4d56269870135278db75fb289ac
#
_cell.length_a   1.000
_cell.length_b   1.000
_cell.length_c   1.000
_cell.angle_alpha   90.00
_cell.angle_beta   90.00
_cell.angle_gamma   90.00
#
_symmetry.space_group_name_H-M   'P 1'
#
loop_
_entity.id
_entity.type
_entity.pdbx_description
1 polymer ?
#
loop_
_entity_poly.entity_id
_entity_poly.type
_entity_poly.pdbx_seq_one_letter_code
_entity_poly.pdbx_strand_id
1 'polypeptide(L)'
;MRARKARKMKQLRRKRRIVLLGLLAVCVLTGVLVAAVSGRVRSWKAERAAVQAATMQESMSASAAEAESLAAAEAEQYRANLPDMGAIYGIAVNGVGWSHFFADNSYSMAPANSYITALRATLNGQPEGMSGTIRYRVNLSGTGWLDWQENGNEAGDSAGSMPLEGIAMELTGDLATYYEVLYSVLQDSQWTEWASDGAEAGAVGVGLRVDGVRVSVVKRTGGAVYAGNIDPNRPMVALTYDDGPSPTVTPRILKCLQDNGGRATFFMVGKQVIKSPDVLKQMVAQGCEVANHTFDHTLMTKVSPADLANQLVATNQVVSDACGISPVLMRPCGGAKTVEGMNIAGAISMPAILWSVDTLDWKTRDASQTIQTVLEKVKDGDIILMHDLYDATGDASETIIPELVKRGFQLVTVSELASYRGGMIPGRSYSQFRPIS
;
A
#
# COMPACT_ATOMS: atom_id res chain seq x y z
N MET A 1 -5.15 -34.32 109.53
CA MET A 1 -4.96 -32.93 108.96
C MET A 1 -4.05 -32.88 107.75
N ARG A 2 -2.94 -33.60 107.66
CA ARG A 2 -1.96 -33.57 106.57
C ARG A 2 -2.49 -34.00 105.18
N ALA A 3 -3.35 -35.05 105.08
CA ALA A 3 -3.93 -35.58 103.84
C ALA A 3 -4.92 -34.63 103.17
N ARG A 4 -5.69 -33.84 103.89
CA ARG A 4 -6.64 -32.83 103.39
C ARG A 4 -5.91 -31.63 102.75
N LYS A 5 -4.76 -31.26 103.31
CA LYS A 5 -3.89 -30.15 102.82
C LYS A 5 -3.22 -30.55 101.52
N ALA A 6 -2.80 -31.81 101.37
CA ALA A 6 -2.15 -32.34 100.20
C ALA A 6 -3.17 -32.44 99.01
N ARG A 7 -4.41 -32.86 99.24
CA ARG A 7 -5.47 -32.88 98.23
C ARG A 7 -5.84 -31.46 97.71
N LYS A 8 -5.90 -30.50 98.65
CA LYS A 8 -6.19 -29.10 98.31
C LYS A 8 -5.06 -28.46 97.44
N MET A 9 -3.82 -28.79 97.74
CA MET A 9 -2.64 -28.32 97.00
C MET A 9 -2.60 -29.00 95.60
N LYS A 10 -2.94 -30.26 95.47
CA LYS A 10 -3.01 -30.99 94.21
C LYS A 10 -4.11 -30.41 93.29
N GLN A 11 -5.28 -30.07 93.87
CA GLN A 11 -6.35 -29.39 93.12
C GLN A 11 -5.95 -27.95 92.70
N LEU A 12 -5.25 -27.21 93.57
CA LEU A 12 -4.78 -25.87 93.27
C LEU A 12 -3.75 -25.91 92.11
N ARG A 13 -2.82 -26.84 92.15
CA ARG A 13 -1.82 -27.06 91.07
C ARG A 13 -2.49 -27.49 89.78
N ARG A 14 -3.54 -28.31 89.81
CA ARG A 14 -4.29 -28.69 88.66
C ARG A 14 -5.06 -27.51 88.06
N LYS A 15 -5.72 -26.67 88.87
CA LYS A 15 -6.39 -25.46 88.43
C LYS A 15 -5.39 -24.44 87.81
N ARG A 16 -4.23 -24.24 88.44
CA ARG A 16 -3.20 -23.35 87.89
C ARG A 16 -2.66 -23.85 86.55
N ARG A 17 -2.47 -25.19 86.39
CA ARG A 17 -2.06 -25.75 85.09
C ARG A 17 -3.12 -25.55 84.00
N ILE A 18 -4.39 -25.70 84.34
CA ILE A 18 -5.51 -25.51 83.39
C ILE A 18 -5.56 -24.02 82.99
N VAL A 19 -5.44 -23.11 83.90
CA VAL A 19 -5.43 -21.66 83.62
C VAL A 19 -4.19 -21.29 82.75
N LEU A 20 -3.01 -21.85 83.09
CA LEU A 20 -1.79 -21.57 82.30
C LEU A 20 -1.89 -22.13 80.91
N LEU A 21 -2.42 -23.32 80.75
CA LEU A 21 -2.66 -23.94 79.45
C LEU A 21 -3.69 -23.15 78.62
N GLY A 22 -4.74 -22.65 79.29
CA GLY A 22 -5.74 -21.76 78.63
C GLY A 22 -5.12 -20.44 78.18
N LEU A 23 -4.28 -19.81 79.03
CA LEU A 23 -3.57 -18.58 78.64
C LEU A 23 -2.60 -18.84 77.45
N LEU A 24 -1.88 -19.96 77.48
CA LEU A 24 -0.97 -20.32 76.37
C LEU A 24 -1.71 -20.54 75.07
N ALA A 25 -2.86 -21.23 75.18
CA ALA A 25 -3.74 -21.46 73.96
C ALA A 25 -4.29 -20.14 73.37
N VAL A 26 -4.67 -19.19 74.24
CA VAL A 26 -5.09 -17.84 73.80
C VAL A 26 -3.94 -17.09 73.18
N CYS A 27 -2.72 -17.11 73.76
CA CYS A 27 -1.54 -16.46 73.14
C CYS A 27 -1.17 -17.08 71.78
N VAL A 28 -1.28 -18.40 71.62
CA VAL A 28 -1.01 -19.06 70.35
C VAL A 28 -2.08 -18.69 69.32
N LEU A 29 -3.35 -18.70 69.70
CA LEU A 29 -4.45 -18.31 68.85
C LEU A 29 -4.37 -16.86 68.37
N THR A 30 -4.05 -15.95 69.30
CA THR A 30 -3.84 -14.52 68.98
C THR A 30 -2.62 -14.32 68.08
N GLY A 31 -1.53 -15.05 68.32
CA GLY A 31 -0.34 -15.02 67.43
C GLY A 31 -0.62 -15.51 66.03
N VAL A 32 -1.37 -16.60 65.89
CA VAL A 32 -1.81 -17.13 64.58
C VAL A 32 -2.76 -16.16 63.87
N LEU A 33 -3.69 -15.55 64.60
CA LEU A 33 -4.62 -14.58 64.06
C LEU A 33 -3.88 -13.30 63.55
N VAL A 34 -2.93 -12.80 64.33
CA VAL A 34 -2.09 -11.64 63.94
C VAL A 34 -1.24 -11.98 62.75
N ALA A 35 -0.66 -13.18 62.67
CA ALA A 35 0.12 -13.63 61.53
C ALA A 35 -0.75 -13.76 60.24
N ALA A 36 -1.98 -14.31 60.38
CA ALA A 36 -2.91 -14.45 59.27
C ALA A 36 -3.40 -13.07 58.76
N VAL A 37 -3.72 -12.15 59.65
CA VAL A 37 -4.15 -10.79 59.28
C VAL A 37 -2.98 -10.01 58.64
N SER A 38 -1.78 -10.08 59.21
CA SER A 38 -0.62 -9.41 58.62
C SER A 38 -0.19 -10.03 57.28
N GLY A 39 -0.40 -11.32 57.07
CA GLY A 39 -0.20 -11.98 55.79
C GLY A 39 -1.18 -11.47 54.74
N ARG A 40 -2.49 -11.39 55.06
CA ARG A 40 -3.51 -10.83 54.18
C ARG A 40 -3.30 -9.35 53.83
N VAL A 41 -2.86 -8.54 54.81
CA VAL A 41 -2.55 -7.12 54.57
C VAL A 41 -1.34 -6.97 53.64
N ARG A 42 -0.32 -7.83 53.78
CA ARG A 42 0.84 -7.84 52.88
C ARG A 42 0.45 -8.29 51.46
N SER A 43 -0.34 -9.35 51.31
CA SER A 43 -0.82 -9.80 50.02
C SER A 43 -1.68 -8.72 49.31
N TRP A 44 -2.58 -8.09 50.03
CA TRP A 44 -3.41 -7.01 49.51
C TRP A 44 -2.62 -5.76 49.06
N LYS A 45 -1.56 -5.39 49.84
CA LYS A 45 -0.65 -4.30 49.45
C LYS A 45 0.17 -4.66 48.19
N ALA A 46 0.64 -5.91 48.10
CA ALA A 46 1.37 -6.39 46.92
C ALA A 46 0.48 -6.43 45.69
N GLU A 47 -0.76 -6.89 45.83
CA GLU A 47 -1.74 -6.93 44.75
C GLU A 47 -2.11 -5.51 44.26
N ARG A 48 -2.33 -4.57 45.17
CA ARG A 48 -2.54 -3.16 44.78
C ARG A 48 -1.33 -2.55 44.08
N ALA A 49 -0.13 -2.82 44.55
CA ALA A 49 1.11 -2.34 43.93
C ALA A 49 1.28 -2.94 42.51
N ALA A 50 0.94 -4.23 42.32
CA ALA A 50 0.98 -4.89 41.04
C ALA A 50 -0.05 -4.30 40.07
N VAL A 51 -1.28 -4.04 40.52
CA VAL A 51 -2.32 -3.39 39.70
C VAL A 51 -1.91 -1.97 39.33
N GLN A 52 -1.37 -1.19 40.27
CA GLN A 52 -0.87 0.16 39.93
C GLN A 52 0.30 0.14 38.96
N ALA A 53 1.24 -0.80 39.09
CA ALA A 53 2.34 -0.97 38.15
C ALA A 53 1.85 -1.37 36.75
N ALA A 54 0.88 -2.29 36.66
CA ALA A 54 0.27 -2.69 35.42
C ALA A 54 -0.46 -1.52 34.71
N THR A 55 -1.28 -0.76 35.46
CA THR A 55 -1.98 0.43 34.94
C THR A 55 -0.99 1.52 34.51
N MET A 56 0.11 1.71 35.22
CA MET A 56 1.14 2.67 34.85
C MET A 56 1.90 2.23 33.60
N GLN A 57 2.19 0.94 33.48
CA GLN A 57 2.82 0.37 32.28
C GLN A 57 1.90 0.45 31.03
N GLU A 58 0.61 0.20 31.20
CA GLU A 58 -0.40 0.34 30.16
C GLU A 58 -0.55 1.80 29.70
N SER A 59 -0.57 2.74 30.66
CA SER A 59 -0.56 4.19 30.36
C SER A 59 0.72 4.64 29.64
N MET A 60 1.89 4.14 30.03
CA MET A 60 3.15 4.46 29.36
C MET A 60 3.21 3.87 27.96
N SER A 61 2.72 2.65 27.75
CA SER A 61 2.67 2.04 26.41
C SER A 61 1.69 2.76 25.50
N ALA A 62 0.54 3.19 26.01
CA ALA A 62 -0.43 3.99 25.26
C ALA A 62 0.14 5.37 24.86
N SER A 63 0.82 6.04 25.79
CA SER A 63 1.48 7.32 25.51
C SER A 63 2.65 7.18 24.52
N ALA A 64 3.39 6.08 24.57
CA ALA A 64 4.46 5.80 23.60
C ALA A 64 3.89 5.53 22.21
N ALA A 65 2.80 4.75 22.11
CA ALA A 65 2.13 4.48 20.85
C ALA A 65 1.51 5.76 20.24
N GLU A 66 0.96 6.64 21.06
CA GLU A 66 0.43 7.94 20.61
C GLU A 66 1.54 8.86 20.10
N ALA A 67 2.69 8.92 20.80
CA ALA A 67 3.86 9.67 20.35
C ALA A 67 4.46 9.13 19.05
N GLU A 68 4.52 7.80 18.89
CA GLU A 68 4.96 7.14 17.67
C GLU A 68 4.01 7.43 16.49
N SER A 69 2.70 7.38 16.74
CA SER A 69 1.68 7.73 15.76
C SER A 69 1.78 9.19 15.31
N LEU A 70 2.02 10.12 16.25
CA LEU A 70 2.18 11.54 15.94
C LEU A 70 3.45 11.78 15.11
N ALA A 71 4.58 11.18 15.49
CA ALA A 71 5.82 11.27 14.75
C ALA A 71 5.72 10.68 13.33
N ALA A 72 4.97 9.57 13.19
CA ALA A 72 4.69 8.98 11.88
C ALA A 72 3.84 9.92 11.01
N ALA A 73 2.82 10.56 11.58
CA ALA A 73 1.97 11.52 10.88
C ALA A 73 2.75 12.77 10.45
N GLU A 74 3.64 13.30 11.31
CA GLU A 74 4.52 14.43 10.97
C GLU A 74 5.50 14.07 9.84
N ALA A 75 6.08 12.87 9.90
CA ALA A 75 6.97 12.37 8.85
C ALA A 75 6.24 12.19 7.52
N GLU A 76 5.00 11.72 7.54
CA GLU A 76 4.14 11.58 6.37
C GLU A 76 3.79 12.95 5.77
N GLN A 77 3.41 13.91 6.61
CA GLN A 77 3.13 15.27 6.19
C GLN A 77 4.36 15.95 5.57
N TYR A 78 5.56 15.70 6.14
CA TYR A 78 6.81 16.17 5.55
C TYR A 78 7.02 15.58 4.15
N ARG A 79 6.85 14.27 3.97
CA ARG A 79 6.97 13.58 2.68
C ARG A 79 5.94 14.09 1.66
N ALA A 80 4.70 14.26 2.08
CA ALA A 80 3.64 14.79 1.21
C ALA A 80 3.93 16.18 0.67
N ASN A 81 4.64 16.99 1.45
CA ASN A 81 5.02 18.36 1.08
C ASN A 81 6.32 18.43 0.25
N LEU A 82 7.05 17.33 0.08
CA LEU A 82 8.21 17.30 -0.81
C LEU A 82 7.76 17.55 -2.25
N PRO A 83 8.60 18.23 -3.09
CA PRO A 83 8.30 18.39 -4.50
C PRO A 83 8.28 17.02 -5.21
N ASP A 84 7.60 16.94 -6.35
CA ASP A 84 7.71 15.79 -7.22
C ASP A 84 9.06 15.81 -7.90
N MET A 85 9.69 14.64 -7.95
CA MET A 85 10.96 14.41 -8.62
C MET A 85 10.78 13.30 -9.65
N GLY A 86 11.45 13.40 -10.76
CA GLY A 86 11.37 12.40 -11.82
C GLY A 86 12.75 12.00 -12.33
N ALA A 87 12.79 10.93 -13.11
CA ALA A 87 13.95 10.53 -13.87
C ALA A 87 13.86 11.04 -15.31
N ILE A 88 15.00 11.45 -15.86
CA ILE A 88 15.19 11.67 -17.29
C ILE A 88 16.19 10.62 -17.75
N TYR A 89 15.81 9.79 -18.70
CA TYR A 89 16.65 8.68 -19.15
C TYR A 89 16.67 8.55 -20.67
N GLY A 90 17.73 7.96 -21.20
CA GLY A 90 17.89 7.68 -22.61
C GLY A 90 18.44 6.28 -22.82
N ILE A 91 18.07 5.67 -23.93
CA ILE A 91 18.56 4.35 -24.34
C ILE A 91 19.40 4.48 -25.62
N ALA A 92 20.47 3.71 -25.72
CA ALA A 92 21.16 3.49 -26.98
C ALA A 92 20.61 2.24 -27.65
N VAL A 93 20.34 2.33 -28.93
CA VAL A 93 19.77 1.26 -29.73
C VAL A 93 20.79 0.82 -30.77
N ASN A 94 20.98 -0.48 -30.90
CA ASN A 94 21.89 -1.08 -31.87
C ASN A 94 21.63 -0.56 -33.30
N GLY A 95 22.69 -0.03 -33.94
CA GLY A 95 22.64 0.51 -35.29
C GLY A 95 21.91 1.87 -35.46
N VAL A 96 21.35 2.42 -34.38
CA VAL A 96 20.62 3.71 -34.36
C VAL A 96 21.35 4.76 -33.51
N GLY A 97 21.95 4.33 -32.39
CA GLY A 97 22.59 5.20 -31.41
C GLY A 97 21.63 5.66 -30.32
N TRP A 98 21.95 6.80 -29.67
CA TRP A 98 21.15 7.31 -28.54
C TRP A 98 19.79 7.85 -29.00
N SER A 99 18.75 7.42 -28.30
CA SER A 99 17.40 7.97 -28.43
C SER A 99 17.30 9.40 -27.87
N HIS A 100 16.15 10.03 -28.09
CA HIS A 100 15.73 11.15 -27.27
C HIS A 100 15.69 10.78 -25.80
N PHE A 101 15.76 11.79 -24.95
CA PHE A 101 15.51 11.58 -23.52
C PHE A 101 14.01 11.36 -23.27
N PHE A 102 13.72 10.41 -22.41
CA PHE A 102 12.37 10.12 -21.93
C PHE A 102 12.24 10.66 -20.49
N ALA A 103 11.11 11.27 -20.21
CA ALA A 103 10.78 11.72 -18.87
C ALA A 103 10.23 10.59 -18.02
N ASP A 104 10.15 10.83 -16.74
CA ASP A 104 9.50 9.99 -15.74
C ASP A 104 8.13 9.50 -16.21
N ASN A 105 7.78 8.26 -15.86
CA ASN A 105 6.55 7.59 -16.31
C ASN A 105 6.36 7.39 -17.83
N SER A 106 7.34 7.78 -18.65
CA SER A 106 7.38 7.39 -20.05
C SER A 106 7.98 5.99 -20.20
N TYR A 107 7.82 5.40 -21.36
CA TYR A 107 8.54 4.19 -21.73
C TYR A 107 9.31 4.41 -23.04
N SER A 108 10.49 3.86 -23.11
CA SER A 108 11.29 3.82 -24.33
C SER A 108 11.27 2.41 -24.91
N MET A 109 11.22 2.30 -26.21
CA MET A 109 11.29 1.02 -26.91
C MET A 109 12.28 1.10 -28.08
N ALA A 110 13.03 0.03 -28.27
CA ALA A 110 13.81 -0.14 -29.49
C ALA A 110 12.85 -0.36 -30.69
N PRO A 111 13.18 0.18 -31.88
CA PRO A 111 12.45 -0.15 -33.09
C PRO A 111 12.40 -1.66 -33.36
N ALA A 112 11.44 -2.11 -34.19
CA ALA A 112 11.32 -3.52 -34.56
C ALA A 112 12.65 -4.05 -35.10
N ASN A 113 13.06 -5.23 -34.70
CA ASN A 113 14.33 -5.91 -35.03
C ASN A 113 15.60 -5.21 -34.49
N SER A 114 15.45 -4.23 -33.60
CA SER A 114 16.55 -3.60 -32.86
C SER A 114 16.48 -3.99 -31.40
N TYR A 115 17.51 -3.65 -30.63
CA TYR A 115 17.61 -3.91 -29.20
C TYR A 115 18.42 -2.82 -28.49
N ILE A 116 18.27 -2.73 -27.19
CA ILE A 116 18.96 -1.74 -26.38
C ILE A 116 20.34 -2.24 -26.03
N THR A 117 21.35 -1.36 -26.13
CA THR A 117 22.76 -1.68 -25.85
C THR A 117 23.36 -0.85 -24.71
N ALA A 118 22.75 0.29 -24.36
CA ALA A 118 23.17 1.12 -23.24
C ALA A 118 22.00 1.94 -22.67
N LEU A 119 22.18 2.40 -21.44
CA LEU A 119 21.25 3.23 -20.67
C LEU A 119 22.01 4.40 -20.05
N ARG A 120 21.38 5.54 -19.94
CA ARG A 120 21.81 6.68 -19.11
C ARG A 120 20.60 7.31 -18.43
N ALA A 121 20.77 7.81 -17.19
CA ALA A 121 19.71 8.45 -16.45
C ALA A 121 20.21 9.59 -15.57
N THR A 122 19.37 10.61 -15.38
CA THR A 122 19.59 11.74 -14.46
C THR A 122 18.28 12.00 -13.72
N LEU A 123 18.35 12.78 -12.64
CA LEU A 123 17.16 13.24 -11.92
C LEU A 123 16.72 14.62 -12.41
N ASN A 124 15.41 14.86 -12.34
CA ASN A 124 14.78 16.13 -12.59
C ASN A 124 13.90 16.51 -11.38
N GLY A 125 13.93 17.79 -10.99
CA GLY A 125 13.14 18.27 -9.85
C GLY A 125 13.68 17.88 -8.47
N GLN A 126 14.99 17.59 -8.36
CA GLN A 126 15.61 17.27 -7.08
C GLN A 126 15.41 18.41 -6.08
N PRO A 127 14.90 18.13 -4.85
CA PRO A 127 14.69 19.14 -3.83
C PRO A 127 16.00 19.83 -3.44
N GLU A 128 15.96 21.15 -3.26
CA GLU A 128 17.13 21.93 -2.83
C GLU A 128 17.61 21.44 -1.45
N GLY A 129 18.92 21.25 -1.32
CA GLY A 129 19.56 20.80 -0.08
C GLY A 129 19.49 19.30 0.19
N MET A 130 18.78 18.50 -0.60
CA MET A 130 18.82 17.04 -0.50
C MET A 130 20.04 16.46 -1.21
N SER A 131 20.82 15.66 -0.49
CA SER A 131 21.96 14.94 -1.06
C SER A 131 21.51 13.66 -1.76
N GLY A 132 22.24 13.22 -2.78
CA GLY A 132 22.03 11.95 -3.45
C GLY A 132 22.02 12.05 -4.97
N THR A 133 22.06 10.90 -5.61
CA THR A 133 22.07 10.74 -7.06
C THR A 133 21.22 9.55 -7.46
N ILE A 134 20.90 9.42 -8.76
CA ILE A 134 20.45 8.17 -9.35
C ILE A 134 21.67 7.44 -9.89
N ARG A 135 21.85 6.18 -9.47
CA ARG A 135 22.86 5.29 -10.05
C ARG A 135 22.21 4.05 -10.64
N TYR A 136 22.84 3.51 -11.63
CA TYR A 136 22.30 2.42 -12.42
C TYR A 136 23.41 1.58 -13.03
N ARG A 137 23.09 0.32 -13.30
CA ARG A 137 23.96 -0.62 -14.03
C ARG A 137 23.13 -1.47 -14.96
N VAL A 138 23.79 -2.09 -15.91
CA VAL A 138 23.17 -2.95 -16.91
C VAL A 138 23.88 -4.30 -16.95
N ASN A 139 23.11 -5.31 -17.35
CA ASN A 139 23.64 -6.64 -17.68
C ASN A 139 23.72 -6.75 -19.21
N LEU A 140 24.92 -6.97 -19.74
CA LEU A 140 25.15 -7.21 -21.15
C LEU A 140 25.21 -8.71 -21.44
N SER A 141 24.54 -9.12 -22.50
CA SER A 141 24.55 -10.53 -22.95
C SER A 141 25.98 -11.04 -23.13
N GLY A 142 26.29 -12.19 -22.55
CA GLY A 142 27.62 -12.80 -22.59
C GLY A 142 28.72 -12.15 -21.76
N THR A 143 28.46 -10.94 -21.19
CA THR A 143 29.41 -10.21 -20.33
C THR A 143 28.99 -10.23 -18.87
N GLY A 144 27.70 -10.11 -18.60
CA GLY A 144 27.14 -10.02 -17.25
C GLY A 144 26.95 -8.57 -16.79
N TRP A 145 26.81 -8.38 -15.46
CA TRP A 145 26.61 -7.07 -14.87
C TRP A 145 27.86 -6.22 -14.95
N LEU A 146 27.68 -4.98 -15.46
CA LEU A 146 28.72 -3.94 -15.46
C LEU A 146 28.72 -3.16 -14.16
N ASP A 147 29.76 -2.34 -13.97
CA ASP A 147 29.85 -1.43 -12.84
C ASP A 147 28.74 -0.38 -12.82
N TRP A 148 28.40 0.10 -11.61
CA TRP A 148 27.43 1.14 -11.41
C TRP A 148 27.89 2.46 -12.04
N GLN A 149 26.99 3.10 -12.78
CA GLN A 149 27.13 4.44 -13.34
C GLN A 149 26.13 5.40 -12.65
N GLU A 150 26.35 6.70 -12.79
CA GLU A 150 25.47 7.71 -12.19
C GLU A 150 25.42 9.00 -13.02
N ASN A 151 24.40 9.81 -12.78
CA ASN A 151 24.31 11.19 -13.29
C ASN A 151 24.53 11.34 -14.79
N GLY A 152 23.89 10.52 -15.60
CA GLY A 152 23.93 10.61 -17.06
C GLY A 152 25.12 9.94 -17.72
N ASN A 153 26.02 9.30 -16.95
CA ASN A 153 27.09 8.48 -17.53
C ASN A 153 26.51 7.26 -18.25
N GLU A 154 27.21 6.77 -19.25
CA GLU A 154 26.79 5.60 -19.99
C GLU A 154 26.97 4.32 -19.18
N ALA A 155 25.90 3.51 -19.06
CA ALA A 155 25.94 2.15 -18.61
C ALA A 155 25.63 1.24 -19.81
N GLY A 156 26.57 0.40 -20.21
CA GLY A 156 26.47 -0.44 -21.41
C GLY A 156 27.50 -0.07 -22.45
N ASP A 157 27.20 -0.31 -23.71
CA ASP A 157 28.05 0.00 -24.85
C ASP A 157 27.20 0.56 -26.01
N SER A 158 27.10 1.88 -26.11
CA SER A 158 26.31 2.55 -27.15
C SER A 158 26.87 2.40 -28.57
N ALA A 159 28.15 2.06 -28.70
CA ALA A 159 28.81 1.78 -29.97
C ALA A 159 28.85 0.26 -30.27
N GLY A 160 28.52 -0.55 -29.30
CA GLY A 160 28.59 -2.02 -29.37
C GLY A 160 27.38 -2.68 -29.99
N SER A 161 27.44 -4.00 -30.04
CA SER A 161 26.42 -4.86 -30.61
C SER A 161 25.82 -5.85 -29.63
N MET A 162 26.18 -5.74 -28.33
CA MET A 162 25.69 -6.65 -27.31
C MET A 162 24.38 -6.13 -26.71
N PRO A 163 23.28 -6.89 -26.74
CA PRO A 163 22.02 -6.47 -26.13
C PRO A 163 22.11 -6.45 -24.61
N LEU A 164 21.33 -5.56 -23.99
CA LEU A 164 21.03 -5.64 -22.57
C LEU A 164 20.12 -6.84 -22.29
N GLU A 165 20.35 -7.53 -21.18
CA GLU A 165 19.47 -8.57 -20.63
C GLU A 165 18.82 -8.12 -19.32
N GLY A 166 19.30 -7.07 -18.69
CA GLY A 166 18.72 -6.53 -17.47
C GLY A 166 19.30 -5.18 -17.07
N ILE A 167 18.59 -4.52 -16.16
CA ILE A 167 18.99 -3.25 -15.56
C ILE A 167 18.79 -3.31 -14.04
N ALA A 168 19.54 -2.51 -13.29
CA ALA A 168 19.28 -2.23 -11.88
C ALA A 168 19.54 -0.74 -11.64
N MET A 169 18.69 -0.12 -10.83
CA MET A 169 18.75 1.32 -10.52
C MET A 169 18.47 1.55 -9.04
N GLU A 170 19.08 2.57 -8.45
CA GLU A 170 18.79 2.99 -7.08
C GLU A 170 19.03 4.47 -6.89
N LEU A 171 18.42 5.06 -5.88
CA LEU A 171 18.72 6.38 -5.38
C LEU A 171 19.74 6.26 -4.24
N THR A 172 20.55 7.33 -4.04
CA THR A 172 21.54 7.41 -2.96
C THR A 172 21.27 8.59 -2.04
N GLY A 173 21.99 8.67 -0.91
CA GLY A 173 21.93 9.79 0.02
C GLY A 173 20.54 10.03 0.62
N ASP A 174 20.21 11.30 0.88
CA ASP A 174 18.92 11.69 1.43
C ASP A 174 17.76 11.32 0.51
N LEU A 175 17.99 11.34 -0.81
CA LEU A 175 16.96 10.96 -1.78
C LEU A 175 16.45 9.56 -1.54
N ALA A 176 17.31 8.59 -1.24
CA ALA A 176 16.92 7.21 -0.96
C ALA A 176 16.01 7.07 0.29
N THR A 177 16.01 8.06 1.18
CA THR A 177 15.15 8.08 2.37
C THR A 177 13.71 8.50 2.03
N TYR A 178 13.55 9.40 1.06
CA TYR A 178 12.27 10.04 0.78
C TYR A 178 11.66 9.67 -0.56
N TYR A 179 12.46 9.11 -1.47
CA TYR A 179 12.04 8.68 -2.80
C TYR A 179 12.54 7.28 -3.09
N GLU A 180 11.91 6.63 -4.04
CA GLU A 180 12.38 5.38 -4.63
C GLU A 180 12.33 5.47 -6.16
N VAL A 181 13.24 4.78 -6.83
CA VAL A 181 13.22 4.63 -8.27
C VAL A 181 12.62 3.28 -8.64
N LEU A 182 11.53 3.32 -9.39
CA LEU A 182 10.87 2.16 -9.97
C LEU A 182 11.30 2.01 -11.41
N TYR A 183 11.58 0.79 -11.84
CA TYR A 183 11.95 0.51 -13.22
C TYR A 183 11.53 -0.89 -13.64
N SER A 184 11.34 -1.06 -14.94
CA SER A 184 10.93 -2.33 -15.54
C SER A 184 11.45 -2.39 -16.97
N VAL A 185 11.66 -3.57 -17.48
CA VAL A 185 12.12 -3.81 -18.84
C VAL A 185 11.11 -4.62 -19.65
N LEU A 186 11.07 -4.38 -20.95
CA LEU A 186 10.31 -5.16 -21.90
C LEU A 186 11.20 -6.26 -22.48
N GLN A 187 10.84 -7.52 -22.27
CA GLN A 187 11.50 -8.70 -22.83
C GLN A 187 10.44 -9.63 -23.39
N ASP A 188 10.69 -10.23 -24.53
CA ASP A 188 9.75 -11.16 -25.21
C ASP A 188 8.31 -10.62 -25.28
N SER A 189 8.18 -9.33 -25.59
CA SER A 189 6.89 -8.61 -25.66
C SER A 189 6.11 -8.52 -24.35
N GLN A 190 6.76 -8.77 -23.20
CA GLN A 190 6.20 -8.65 -21.87
C GLN A 190 7.01 -7.66 -21.03
N TRP A 191 6.33 -6.75 -20.31
CA TRP A 191 6.99 -5.96 -19.27
C TRP A 191 7.23 -6.83 -18.06
N THR A 192 8.45 -6.76 -17.51
CA THR A 192 8.73 -7.36 -16.19
C THR A 192 7.93 -6.65 -15.10
N GLU A 193 7.84 -7.26 -13.94
CA GLU A 193 7.41 -6.55 -12.74
C GLU A 193 8.27 -5.31 -12.48
N TRP A 194 7.73 -4.35 -11.72
CA TRP A 194 8.51 -3.21 -11.30
C TRP A 194 9.56 -3.63 -10.28
N ALA A 195 10.82 -3.35 -10.57
CA ALA A 195 11.92 -3.44 -9.62
C ALA A 195 12.18 -2.07 -9.00
N SER A 196 12.80 -2.04 -7.83
CA SER A 196 13.23 -0.82 -7.14
C SER A 196 14.51 -1.03 -6.35
N ASP A 197 15.14 0.07 -5.97
CA ASP A 197 16.23 0.12 -4.98
C ASP A 197 17.35 -0.92 -5.22
N GLY A 198 17.83 -1.02 -6.45
CA GLY A 198 18.93 -1.88 -6.84
C GLY A 198 18.55 -3.32 -7.16
N ALA A 199 17.27 -3.69 -7.04
CA ALA A 199 16.80 -5.00 -7.49
C ALA A 199 16.99 -5.17 -9.01
N GLU A 200 17.21 -6.39 -9.47
CA GLU A 200 17.42 -6.68 -10.88
C GLU A 200 16.09 -6.74 -11.64
N ALA A 201 15.98 -6.01 -12.76
CA ALA A 201 14.87 -6.10 -13.70
C ALA A 201 15.37 -6.76 -14.98
N GLY A 202 14.69 -7.83 -15.40
CA GLY A 202 15.03 -8.63 -16.58
C GLY A 202 15.49 -10.05 -16.24
N ALA A 203 15.31 -10.95 -17.19
CA ALA A 203 15.80 -12.32 -17.13
C ALA A 203 17.21 -12.37 -17.71
N VAL A 204 18.21 -12.34 -16.84
CA VAL A 204 19.62 -12.27 -17.23
C VAL A 204 20.24 -13.66 -17.44
N GLY A 205 21.20 -13.78 -18.35
CA GLY A 205 21.94 -15.02 -18.63
C GLY A 205 21.15 -16.07 -19.42
N VAL A 206 19.99 -15.72 -19.93
CA VAL A 206 19.12 -16.63 -20.70
C VAL A 206 18.94 -16.20 -22.16
N GLY A 207 19.65 -15.16 -22.59
CA GLY A 207 19.62 -14.66 -23.98
C GLY A 207 18.37 -13.84 -24.33
N LEU A 208 17.60 -13.42 -23.34
CA LEU A 208 16.45 -12.53 -23.54
C LEU A 208 16.90 -11.07 -23.55
N ARG A 209 16.80 -10.42 -24.70
CA ARG A 209 17.19 -9.02 -24.85
C ARG A 209 16.15 -8.07 -24.30
N VAL A 210 16.60 -6.91 -23.85
CA VAL A 210 15.73 -5.79 -23.47
C VAL A 210 15.33 -5.00 -24.71
N ASP A 211 14.04 -4.96 -24.97
CA ASP A 211 13.43 -4.23 -26.09
C ASP A 211 12.80 -2.90 -25.66
N GLY A 212 12.62 -2.68 -24.37
CA GLY A 212 12.10 -1.44 -23.80
C GLY A 212 12.50 -1.24 -22.34
N VAL A 213 12.50 0.02 -21.91
CA VAL A 213 12.76 0.45 -20.52
C VAL A 213 11.71 1.46 -20.12
N ARG A 214 11.25 1.38 -18.88
CA ARG A 214 10.45 2.42 -18.23
C ARG A 214 11.01 2.67 -16.83
N VAL A 215 10.99 3.94 -16.45
CA VAL A 215 11.53 4.40 -15.16
C VAL A 215 10.53 5.39 -14.56
N SER A 216 10.37 5.34 -13.25
CA SER A 216 9.59 6.31 -12.48
C SER A 216 10.28 6.58 -11.15
N VAL A 217 10.29 7.83 -10.72
CA VAL A 217 10.73 8.19 -9.37
C VAL A 217 9.50 8.65 -8.59
N VAL A 218 9.24 7.98 -7.48
CA VAL A 218 8.07 8.25 -6.65
C VAL A 218 8.50 8.61 -5.23
N LYS A 219 7.70 9.41 -4.54
CA LYS A 219 7.91 9.65 -3.12
C LYS A 219 7.69 8.35 -2.35
N ARG A 220 8.61 8.02 -1.43
CA ARG A 220 8.35 6.94 -0.49
C ARG A 220 7.17 7.34 0.39
N THR A 221 6.08 6.65 0.23
CA THR A 221 4.98 6.72 1.18
C THR A 221 5.47 6.15 2.49
N GLY A 222 5.18 6.83 3.60
CA GLY A 222 5.62 6.39 4.93
C GLY A 222 5.20 4.96 5.19
N GLY A 223 6.19 4.09 5.26
CA GLY A 223 6.11 2.65 5.09
C GLY A 223 5.25 1.82 6.03
N ALA A 224 4.27 2.39 6.69
CA ALA A 224 3.39 1.63 7.58
C ALA A 224 2.11 1.12 6.87
N VAL A 225 1.67 1.76 5.80
CA VAL A 225 0.37 1.44 5.18
C VAL A 225 0.50 0.62 3.90
N TYR A 226 1.63 0.71 3.20
CA TYR A 226 1.83 0.06 1.90
C TYR A 226 2.77 -1.13 1.90
N ALA A 227 3.55 -1.30 2.93
CA ALA A 227 4.30 -2.51 3.19
C ALA A 227 3.45 -3.63 3.86
N GLY A 228 2.16 -3.60 3.68
CA GLY A 228 1.37 -4.81 3.81
C GLY A 228 1.83 -5.72 2.70
N ASN A 229 2.70 -6.69 3.04
CA ASN A 229 3.20 -7.69 2.14
C ASN A 229 2.04 -8.28 1.34
N ILE A 230 1.87 -7.82 0.10
CA ILE A 230 0.98 -8.52 -0.82
C ILE A 230 1.63 -9.86 -1.07
N ASP A 231 0.98 -10.90 -0.62
CA ASP A 231 1.42 -12.27 -0.85
C ASP A 231 0.87 -12.73 -2.21
N PRO A 232 1.71 -12.89 -3.25
CA PRO A 232 1.25 -13.27 -4.58
C PRO A 232 0.59 -14.66 -4.63
N ASN A 233 0.77 -15.49 -3.59
CA ASN A 233 0.15 -16.81 -3.48
C ASN A 233 -1.25 -16.77 -2.85
N ARG A 234 -1.66 -15.64 -2.30
CA ARG A 234 -3.01 -15.46 -1.76
C ARG A 234 -3.91 -14.80 -2.81
N PRO A 235 -5.22 -15.09 -2.79
CA PRO A 235 -6.13 -14.47 -3.72
C PRO A 235 -6.17 -12.95 -3.55
N MET A 236 -6.16 -12.24 -4.67
CA MET A 236 -6.26 -10.79 -4.76
C MET A 236 -7.51 -10.37 -5.53
N VAL A 237 -8.09 -9.23 -5.17
CA VAL A 237 -9.19 -8.62 -5.89
C VAL A 237 -9.06 -7.09 -5.86
N ALA A 238 -9.33 -6.45 -7.00
CA ALA A 238 -9.42 -5.01 -7.08
C ALA A 238 -10.89 -4.56 -7.00
N LEU A 239 -11.25 -3.93 -5.88
CA LEU A 239 -12.48 -3.16 -5.80
C LEU A 239 -12.29 -1.85 -6.54
N THR A 240 -13.20 -1.49 -7.43
CA THR A 240 -13.10 -0.26 -8.19
C THR A 240 -14.40 0.54 -8.13
N TYR A 241 -14.26 1.85 -8.03
CA TYR A 241 -15.37 2.80 -7.88
C TYR A 241 -15.27 3.88 -8.93
N ASP A 242 -16.36 4.09 -9.68
CA ASP A 242 -16.46 5.08 -10.75
C ASP A 242 -17.29 6.29 -10.34
N ASP A 243 -17.16 7.37 -11.11
CA ASP A 243 -17.96 8.60 -11.09
C ASP A 243 -17.70 9.58 -9.94
N GLY A 244 -17.00 9.16 -8.88
CA GLY A 244 -16.69 10.01 -7.73
C GLY A 244 -15.69 11.14 -8.00
N PRO A 245 -15.23 11.79 -6.92
CA PRO A 245 -15.52 11.48 -5.51
C PRO A 245 -16.87 12.03 -5.02
N SER A 246 -17.51 11.31 -4.12
CA SER A 246 -18.63 11.80 -3.33
C SER A 246 -18.13 12.33 -1.98
N PRO A 247 -18.57 13.52 -1.52
CA PRO A 247 -18.14 14.03 -0.22
C PRO A 247 -18.70 13.25 0.97
N THR A 248 -19.69 12.39 0.76
CA THR A 248 -20.38 11.64 1.82
C THR A 248 -20.16 10.14 1.73
N VAL A 249 -20.24 9.54 0.55
CA VAL A 249 -20.15 8.09 0.36
C VAL A 249 -18.69 7.62 0.32
N THR A 250 -17.85 8.30 -0.46
CA THR A 250 -16.44 7.92 -0.62
C THR A 250 -15.69 7.85 0.73
N PRO A 251 -15.82 8.80 1.67
CA PRO A 251 -15.16 8.71 2.98
C PRO A 251 -15.59 7.50 3.81
N ARG A 252 -16.85 7.05 3.70
CA ARG A 252 -17.33 5.83 4.37
C ARG A 252 -16.63 4.59 3.83
N ILE A 253 -16.51 4.49 2.51
CA ILE A 253 -15.79 3.41 1.83
C ILE A 253 -14.31 3.41 2.23
N LEU A 254 -13.66 4.57 2.20
CA LEU A 254 -12.27 4.74 2.60
C LEU A 254 -12.03 4.29 4.05
N LYS A 255 -12.93 4.70 4.97
CA LYS A 255 -12.83 4.25 6.36
C LYS A 255 -12.96 2.74 6.48
N CYS A 256 -13.90 2.13 5.78
CA CYS A 256 -14.07 0.68 5.81
C CYS A 256 -12.86 -0.05 5.23
N LEU A 257 -12.26 0.45 4.15
CA LEU A 257 -11.00 -0.09 3.58
C LEU A 257 -9.87 0.00 4.61
N GLN A 258 -9.69 1.15 5.24
CA GLN A 258 -8.65 1.37 6.26
C GLN A 258 -8.80 0.42 7.44
N ASP A 259 -10.01 0.29 7.98
CA ASP A 259 -10.31 -0.58 9.12
C ASP A 259 -10.04 -2.08 8.81
N ASN A 260 -10.01 -2.46 7.53
CA ASN A 260 -9.78 -3.82 7.06
C ASN A 260 -8.42 -4.01 6.36
N GLY A 261 -7.53 -3.02 6.38
CA GLY A 261 -6.21 -3.08 5.76
C GLY A 261 -6.25 -3.26 4.24
N GLY A 262 -7.32 -2.81 3.59
CA GLY A 262 -7.54 -2.93 2.16
C GLY A 262 -7.33 -1.61 1.41
N ARG A 263 -7.14 -1.72 0.09
CA ARG A 263 -7.07 -0.60 -0.85
C ARG A 263 -8.01 -0.84 -2.02
N ALA A 264 -8.33 0.23 -2.74
CA ALA A 264 -9.19 0.21 -3.92
C ALA A 264 -8.68 1.20 -4.97
N THR A 265 -9.19 1.09 -6.20
CA THR A 265 -8.94 2.07 -7.27
C THR A 265 -10.21 2.87 -7.55
N PHE A 266 -10.07 4.18 -7.57
CA PHE A 266 -11.15 5.12 -7.79
C PHE A 266 -10.99 5.83 -9.14
N PHE A 267 -11.91 5.63 -10.07
CA PHE A 267 -11.92 6.27 -11.38
C PHE A 267 -12.72 7.57 -11.32
N MET A 268 -12.00 8.67 -11.21
CA MET A 268 -12.56 9.98 -10.89
C MET A 268 -13.02 10.76 -12.12
N VAL A 269 -14.19 11.35 -12.02
CA VAL A 269 -14.69 12.35 -12.99
C VAL A 269 -14.13 13.72 -12.63
N GLY A 270 -13.42 14.37 -13.55
CA GLY A 270 -12.72 15.64 -13.29
C GLY A 270 -13.58 16.72 -12.65
N LYS A 271 -14.83 16.88 -13.09
CA LYS A 271 -15.79 17.82 -12.49
C LYS A 271 -16.13 17.53 -11.02
N GLN A 272 -16.08 16.26 -10.61
CA GLN A 272 -16.33 15.89 -9.21
C GLN A 272 -15.09 16.12 -8.35
N VAL A 273 -13.90 15.92 -8.92
CA VAL A 273 -12.63 16.25 -8.25
C VAL A 273 -12.58 17.69 -7.80
N ILE A 274 -12.96 18.62 -8.69
CA ILE A 274 -13.00 20.06 -8.37
C ILE A 274 -13.91 20.36 -7.17
N LYS A 275 -15.00 19.61 -6.99
CA LYS A 275 -15.97 19.81 -5.91
C LYS A 275 -15.51 19.23 -4.57
N SER A 276 -14.66 18.21 -4.58
CA SER A 276 -14.29 17.47 -3.37
C SER A 276 -12.80 17.08 -3.36
N PRO A 277 -11.87 18.05 -3.52
CA PRO A 277 -10.43 17.75 -3.64
C PRO A 277 -9.85 17.10 -2.39
N ASP A 278 -10.38 17.39 -1.21
CA ASP A 278 -9.87 16.81 0.05
C ASP A 278 -10.14 15.31 0.19
N VAL A 279 -11.17 14.79 -0.49
CA VAL A 279 -11.43 13.36 -0.54
C VAL A 279 -10.33 12.63 -1.31
N LEU A 280 -9.78 13.23 -2.38
CA LEU A 280 -8.65 12.66 -3.11
C LEU A 280 -7.39 12.59 -2.25
N LYS A 281 -7.11 13.62 -1.46
CA LYS A 281 -5.99 13.60 -0.50
C LYS A 281 -6.12 12.44 0.47
N GLN A 282 -7.35 12.18 0.96
CA GLN A 282 -7.62 11.05 1.83
C GLN A 282 -7.42 9.71 1.12
N MET A 283 -7.89 9.56 -0.15
CA MET A 283 -7.65 8.36 -0.95
C MET A 283 -6.16 8.05 -1.04
N VAL A 284 -5.36 9.04 -1.43
CA VAL A 284 -3.91 8.90 -1.63
C VAL A 284 -3.21 8.60 -0.30
N ALA A 285 -3.55 9.31 0.78
CA ALA A 285 -2.97 9.08 2.10
C ALA A 285 -3.24 7.66 2.64
N GLN A 286 -4.33 7.04 2.22
CA GLN A 286 -4.66 5.64 2.54
C GLN A 286 -4.16 4.63 1.50
N GLY A 287 -3.46 5.10 0.42
CA GLY A 287 -2.94 4.35 -0.68
C GLY A 287 -3.90 3.72 -1.62
N CYS A 288 -5.03 4.24 -1.64
CA CYS A 288 -5.94 3.97 -2.72
C CYS A 288 -5.42 4.62 -4.01
N GLU A 289 -5.63 3.95 -5.12
CA GLU A 289 -5.24 4.44 -6.43
C GLU A 289 -6.32 5.38 -6.99
N VAL A 290 -5.89 6.54 -7.48
CA VAL A 290 -6.76 7.49 -8.18
C VAL A 290 -6.50 7.37 -9.68
N ALA A 291 -7.56 7.16 -10.44
CA ALA A 291 -7.52 6.93 -11.88
C ALA A 291 -8.48 7.87 -12.64
N ASN A 292 -8.35 7.92 -13.95
CA ASN A 292 -9.05 8.85 -14.82
C ASN A 292 -10.35 8.27 -15.38
N HIS A 293 -11.47 9.00 -15.23
CA HIS A 293 -12.78 8.64 -15.79
C HIS A 293 -13.36 9.74 -16.69
N THR A 294 -12.49 10.46 -17.43
CA THR A 294 -12.78 11.66 -18.21
C THR A 294 -13.22 12.87 -17.36
N PHE A 295 -13.23 14.05 -17.96
CA PHE A 295 -13.54 15.26 -17.22
C PHE A 295 -15.06 15.43 -16.94
N ASP A 296 -15.89 15.08 -17.94
CA ASP A 296 -17.34 15.27 -17.94
C ASP A 296 -18.13 13.96 -17.90
N HIS A 297 -17.50 12.83 -17.64
CA HIS A 297 -18.10 11.51 -17.83
C HIS A 297 -18.52 11.27 -19.29
N THR A 298 -17.69 11.67 -20.24
CA THR A 298 -18.00 11.60 -21.66
C THR A 298 -17.64 10.25 -22.27
N LEU A 299 -18.60 9.68 -23.02
CA LEU A 299 -18.37 8.43 -23.75
C LEU A 299 -17.33 8.62 -24.85
N MET A 300 -16.32 7.76 -24.89
CA MET A 300 -15.25 7.76 -25.90
C MET A 300 -15.80 7.68 -27.33
N THR A 301 -16.96 7.04 -27.52
CA THR A 301 -17.65 6.88 -28.81
C THR A 301 -18.47 8.10 -29.25
N LYS A 302 -18.56 9.16 -28.44
CA LYS A 302 -19.43 10.33 -28.66
C LYS A 302 -18.66 11.64 -28.84
N VAL A 303 -17.32 11.59 -28.79
CA VAL A 303 -16.47 12.77 -28.89
C VAL A 303 -15.42 12.60 -29.99
N SER A 304 -14.89 13.71 -30.46
CA SER A 304 -13.75 13.68 -31.37
C SER A 304 -12.47 13.21 -30.64
N PRO A 305 -11.48 12.69 -31.36
CA PRO A 305 -10.17 12.33 -30.81
C PRO A 305 -9.52 13.46 -30.01
N ALA A 306 -9.58 14.69 -30.52
CA ALA A 306 -9.03 15.87 -29.86
C ALA A 306 -9.76 16.20 -28.56
N ASP A 307 -11.09 16.12 -28.56
CA ASP A 307 -11.89 16.35 -27.35
C ASP A 307 -11.63 15.25 -26.31
N LEU A 308 -11.47 13.99 -26.73
CA LEU A 308 -11.13 12.90 -25.81
C LEU A 308 -9.76 13.14 -25.15
N ALA A 309 -8.76 13.53 -25.93
CA ALA A 309 -7.44 13.87 -25.39
C ALA A 309 -7.55 15.01 -24.36
N ASN A 310 -8.31 16.07 -24.68
CA ASN A 310 -8.55 17.17 -23.76
C ASN A 310 -9.26 16.72 -22.47
N GLN A 311 -10.26 15.84 -22.58
CA GLN A 311 -10.96 15.25 -21.42
C GLN A 311 -10.02 14.51 -20.48
N LEU A 312 -9.14 13.67 -21.02
CA LEU A 312 -8.18 12.89 -20.25
C LEU A 312 -7.11 13.80 -19.60
N VAL A 313 -6.52 14.70 -20.38
CA VAL A 313 -5.48 15.62 -19.88
C VAL A 313 -6.05 16.55 -18.80
N ALA A 314 -7.24 17.13 -19.03
CA ALA A 314 -7.87 18.00 -18.02
C ALA A 314 -8.19 17.26 -16.71
N THR A 315 -8.60 16.00 -16.79
CA THR A 315 -8.83 15.18 -15.59
C THR A 315 -7.52 14.91 -14.85
N ASN A 316 -6.46 14.52 -15.56
CA ASN A 316 -5.15 14.31 -14.94
C ASN A 316 -4.66 15.58 -14.24
N GLN A 317 -4.84 16.74 -14.86
CA GLN A 317 -4.43 18.01 -14.29
C GLN A 317 -5.17 18.31 -12.98
N VAL A 318 -6.51 18.24 -12.96
CA VAL A 318 -7.26 18.56 -11.72
C VAL A 318 -7.05 17.52 -10.63
N VAL A 319 -6.78 16.27 -10.95
CA VAL A 319 -6.38 15.24 -9.97
C VAL A 319 -5.01 15.57 -9.40
N SER A 320 -4.03 15.87 -10.26
CA SER A 320 -2.68 16.24 -9.83
C SER A 320 -2.67 17.50 -8.96
N ASP A 321 -3.44 18.53 -9.35
CA ASP A 321 -3.61 19.75 -8.56
C ASP A 321 -4.24 19.50 -7.18
N ALA A 322 -5.15 18.52 -7.10
CA ALA A 322 -5.85 18.19 -5.86
C ALA A 322 -5.02 17.38 -4.88
N CYS A 323 -4.24 16.40 -5.35
CA CYS A 323 -3.58 15.42 -4.48
C CYS A 323 -2.10 15.16 -4.80
N GLY A 324 -1.50 15.86 -5.79
CA GLY A 324 -0.08 15.72 -6.14
C GLY A 324 0.25 14.45 -6.95
N ILE A 325 -0.74 13.65 -7.34
CA ILE A 325 -0.54 12.40 -8.10
C ILE A 325 -1.21 12.50 -9.47
N SER A 326 -0.49 12.16 -10.53
CA SER A 326 -1.08 12.02 -11.86
C SER A 326 -1.65 10.62 -12.05
N PRO A 327 -2.91 10.47 -12.48
CA PRO A 327 -3.47 9.18 -12.84
C PRO A 327 -2.66 8.48 -13.91
N VAL A 328 -2.40 7.19 -13.72
CA VAL A 328 -1.69 6.34 -14.69
C VAL A 328 -2.62 5.34 -15.37
N LEU A 329 -3.86 5.25 -14.92
CA LEU A 329 -4.91 4.39 -15.47
C LEU A 329 -6.10 5.25 -15.92
N MET A 330 -6.82 4.75 -16.93
CA MET A 330 -8.12 5.31 -17.26
C MET A 330 -9.19 4.20 -17.34
N ARG A 331 -10.44 4.57 -17.12
CA ARG A 331 -11.58 3.73 -17.46
C ARG A 331 -12.47 4.47 -18.45
N PRO A 332 -12.76 3.88 -19.64
CA PRO A 332 -13.71 4.48 -20.56
C PRO A 332 -15.10 4.43 -19.95
N CYS A 333 -15.80 5.57 -19.97
CA CYS A 333 -17.16 5.68 -19.45
C CYS A 333 -18.07 4.64 -20.12
N GLY A 334 -18.86 3.92 -19.29
CA GLY A 334 -19.71 2.82 -19.74
C GLY A 334 -18.97 1.67 -20.43
N GLY A 335 -17.65 1.56 -20.29
CA GLY A 335 -16.81 0.54 -20.92
C GLY A 335 -16.70 0.68 -22.45
N ALA A 336 -17.22 1.76 -23.03
CA ALA A 336 -17.25 1.99 -24.48
C ALA A 336 -15.87 2.38 -25.01
N LYS A 337 -15.32 1.61 -25.96
CA LYS A 337 -13.99 1.80 -26.54
C LYS A 337 -14.05 2.02 -28.06
N THR A 338 -13.11 2.83 -28.57
CA THR A 338 -12.78 2.91 -29.98
C THR A 338 -11.28 2.66 -30.17
N VAL A 339 -10.89 2.18 -31.33
CA VAL A 339 -9.45 1.99 -31.66
C VAL A 339 -8.68 3.29 -31.47
N GLU A 340 -9.25 4.38 -31.98
CA GLU A 340 -8.66 5.71 -31.92
C GLU A 340 -8.54 6.24 -30.49
N GLY A 341 -9.59 6.05 -29.67
CA GLY A 341 -9.55 6.42 -28.26
C GLY A 341 -8.52 5.60 -27.47
N MET A 342 -8.36 4.32 -27.79
CA MET A 342 -7.32 3.49 -27.15
C MET A 342 -5.90 3.92 -27.57
N ASN A 343 -5.71 4.37 -28.82
CA ASN A 343 -4.44 4.95 -29.26
C ASN A 343 -4.13 6.26 -28.53
N ILE A 344 -5.14 7.11 -28.28
CA ILE A 344 -4.98 8.35 -27.49
C ILE A 344 -4.59 8.01 -26.05
N ALA A 345 -5.27 7.07 -25.40
CA ALA A 345 -4.91 6.62 -24.06
C ALA A 345 -3.46 6.07 -24.03
N GLY A 346 -3.07 5.30 -25.06
CA GLY A 346 -1.71 4.81 -25.22
C GLY A 346 -0.67 5.92 -25.38
N ALA A 347 -1.00 6.97 -26.12
CA ALA A 347 -0.11 8.12 -26.34
C ALA A 347 0.17 8.93 -25.07
N ILE A 348 -0.72 8.89 -24.08
CA ILE A 348 -0.53 9.48 -22.76
C ILE A 348 -0.19 8.44 -21.68
N SER A 349 0.35 7.30 -22.12
CA SER A 349 0.85 6.20 -21.26
C SER A 349 -0.21 5.54 -20.37
N MET A 350 -1.49 5.54 -20.75
CA MET A 350 -2.57 4.95 -19.97
C MET A 350 -3.08 3.63 -20.54
N PRO A 351 -3.06 2.52 -19.79
CA PRO A 351 -3.91 1.37 -20.05
C PRO A 351 -5.36 1.68 -19.67
N ALA A 352 -6.30 1.02 -20.33
CA ALA A 352 -7.72 1.14 -20.05
C ALA A 352 -8.21 -0.04 -19.20
N ILE A 353 -8.88 0.26 -18.10
CA ILE A 353 -9.35 -0.73 -17.14
C ILE A 353 -10.86 -0.90 -17.30
N LEU A 354 -11.27 -2.12 -17.57
CA LEU A 354 -12.65 -2.57 -17.53
C LEU A 354 -12.92 -3.36 -16.24
N TRP A 355 -13.85 -4.29 -16.27
CA TRP A 355 -14.21 -5.13 -15.11
C TRP A 355 -14.57 -6.54 -15.55
N SER A 356 -14.45 -7.48 -14.63
CA SER A 356 -14.91 -8.86 -14.76
C SER A 356 -16.19 -9.14 -13.99
N VAL A 357 -16.49 -8.30 -12.99
CA VAL A 357 -17.74 -8.35 -12.22
C VAL A 357 -18.43 -7.01 -12.28
N ASP A 358 -19.59 -6.95 -12.93
CA ASP A 358 -20.50 -5.80 -12.93
C ASP A 358 -21.57 -6.01 -11.86
N THR A 359 -21.62 -5.10 -10.89
CA THR A 359 -22.59 -5.17 -9.78
C THR A 359 -23.95 -4.61 -10.18
N LEU A 360 -24.00 -3.78 -11.21
CA LEU A 360 -25.19 -3.00 -11.62
C LEU A 360 -25.74 -2.10 -10.49
N ASP A 361 -24.91 -1.72 -9.52
CA ASP A 361 -25.26 -0.90 -8.36
C ASP A 361 -25.86 0.46 -8.77
N TRP A 362 -25.32 1.06 -9.83
CA TRP A 362 -25.82 2.29 -10.43
C TRP A 362 -27.28 2.19 -10.91
N LYS A 363 -27.73 0.98 -11.28
CA LYS A 363 -29.06 0.70 -11.79
C LYS A 363 -30.02 0.25 -10.71
N THR A 364 -29.59 -0.69 -9.89
CA THR A 364 -30.44 -1.32 -8.86
C THR A 364 -30.63 -0.43 -7.65
N ARG A 365 -29.59 0.32 -7.25
CA ARG A 365 -29.57 1.12 -6.01
C ARG A 365 -29.94 0.29 -4.78
N ASP A 366 -29.57 -1.00 -4.78
CA ASP A 366 -29.89 -1.98 -3.76
C ASP A 366 -28.59 -2.60 -3.22
N ALA A 367 -28.27 -2.30 -1.96
CA ALA A 367 -27.09 -2.81 -1.30
C ALA A 367 -27.07 -4.34 -1.25
N SER A 368 -28.21 -5.00 -0.99
CA SER A 368 -28.30 -6.45 -0.89
C SER A 368 -27.98 -7.14 -2.19
N GLN A 369 -28.48 -6.62 -3.33
CA GLN A 369 -28.16 -7.15 -4.66
C GLN A 369 -26.69 -6.96 -5.00
N THR A 370 -26.12 -5.81 -4.65
CA THR A 370 -24.69 -5.51 -4.85
C THR A 370 -23.82 -6.48 -4.05
N ILE A 371 -24.13 -6.68 -2.76
CA ILE A 371 -23.44 -7.63 -1.88
C ILE A 371 -23.52 -9.05 -2.46
N GLN A 372 -24.74 -9.50 -2.79
CA GLN A 372 -24.95 -10.83 -3.35
C GLN A 372 -24.12 -11.03 -4.62
N THR A 373 -24.18 -10.07 -5.56
CA THR A 373 -23.44 -10.16 -6.83
C THR A 373 -21.95 -10.33 -6.63
N VAL A 374 -21.36 -9.53 -5.73
CA VAL A 374 -19.92 -9.62 -5.46
C VAL A 374 -19.56 -10.92 -4.79
N LEU A 375 -20.24 -11.27 -3.70
CA LEU A 375 -19.88 -12.43 -2.87
C LEU A 375 -20.12 -13.79 -3.56
N GLU A 376 -21.02 -13.85 -4.54
CA GLU A 376 -21.27 -15.05 -5.36
C GLU A 376 -20.31 -15.20 -6.54
N LYS A 377 -19.84 -14.06 -7.14
CA LYS A 377 -19.09 -14.10 -8.39
C LYS A 377 -17.59 -13.93 -8.24
N VAL A 378 -17.13 -13.30 -7.16
CA VAL A 378 -15.73 -12.93 -6.96
C VAL A 378 -14.78 -14.11 -7.06
N LYS A 379 -13.70 -13.93 -7.81
CA LYS A 379 -12.59 -14.89 -7.98
C LYS A 379 -11.25 -14.14 -7.88
N ASP A 380 -10.19 -14.89 -7.65
CA ASP A 380 -8.83 -14.36 -7.66
C ASP A 380 -8.51 -13.66 -9.00
N GLY A 381 -8.06 -12.41 -8.90
CA GLY A 381 -7.71 -11.58 -10.04
C GLY A 381 -8.87 -10.81 -10.66
N ASP A 382 -10.06 -10.79 -10.04
CA ASP A 382 -11.19 -10.00 -10.54
C ASP A 382 -11.01 -8.51 -10.30
N ILE A 383 -11.58 -7.72 -11.20
CA ILE A 383 -11.83 -6.28 -11.07
C ILE A 383 -13.34 -6.09 -10.95
N ILE A 384 -13.77 -5.52 -9.83
CA ILE A 384 -15.20 -5.34 -9.51
C ILE A 384 -15.60 -3.90 -9.74
N LEU A 385 -16.62 -3.68 -10.57
CA LEU A 385 -17.20 -2.36 -10.85
C LEU A 385 -18.28 -2.02 -9.83
N MET A 386 -18.11 -0.86 -9.20
CA MET A 386 -19.07 -0.16 -8.33
C MET A 386 -18.99 1.35 -8.57
N HIS A 387 -19.85 2.14 -7.93
CA HIS A 387 -19.88 3.59 -8.07
C HIS A 387 -20.04 4.27 -6.69
N ASP A 388 -19.08 5.09 -6.30
CA ASP A 388 -19.04 5.73 -4.97
C ASP A 388 -19.93 6.99 -4.83
N LEU A 389 -20.92 7.12 -5.70
CA LEU A 389 -21.92 8.18 -5.65
C LEU A 389 -23.18 7.82 -4.84
N TYR A 390 -23.42 6.54 -4.57
CA TYR A 390 -24.70 6.05 -4.06
C TYR A 390 -24.57 5.49 -2.65
N ASP A 391 -25.46 5.92 -1.73
CA ASP A 391 -25.50 5.42 -0.36
C ASP A 391 -25.61 3.88 -0.31
N ALA A 392 -26.41 3.29 -1.20
CA ALA A 392 -26.55 1.85 -1.31
C ALA A 392 -25.22 1.14 -1.61
N THR A 393 -24.34 1.77 -2.39
CA THR A 393 -22.98 1.23 -2.66
C THR A 393 -22.07 1.40 -1.45
N GLY A 394 -22.20 2.52 -0.72
CA GLY A 394 -21.53 2.70 0.58
C GLY A 394 -21.92 1.60 1.57
N ASP A 395 -23.25 1.37 1.74
CA ASP A 395 -23.79 0.33 2.62
C ASP A 395 -23.33 -1.07 2.20
N ALA A 396 -23.30 -1.34 0.87
CA ALA A 396 -22.81 -2.61 0.34
C ALA A 396 -21.30 -2.79 0.62
N SER A 397 -20.50 -1.75 0.45
CA SER A 397 -19.04 -1.79 0.66
C SER A 397 -18.70 -2.10 2.12
N GLU A 398 -19.45 -1.57 3.09
CA GLU A 398 -19.28 -1.85 4.51
C GLU A 398 -19.50 -3.33 4.88
N THR A 399 -20.18 -4.09 4.01
CA THR A 399 -20.36 -5.55 4.16
C THR A 399 -19.37 -6.33 3.29
N ILE A 400 -19.18 -5.92 2.03
CA ILE A 400 -18.33 -6.61 1.05
C ILE A 400 -16.87 -6.63 1.51
N ILE A 401 -16.35 -5.50 1.95
CA ILE A 401 -14.94 -5.34 2.31
C ILE A 401 -14.52 -6.31 3.42
N PRO A 402 -15.14 -6.31 4.62
CA PRO A 402 -14.75 -7.23 5.68
C PRO A 402 -15.02 -8.70 5.32
N GLU A 403 -16.06 -8.99 4.55
CA GLU A 403 -16.36 -10.38 4.16
C GLU A 403 -15.32 -10.94 3.16
N LEU A 404 -14.83 -10.13 2.21
CA LEU A 404 -13.76 -10.54 1.30
C LEU A 404 -12.43 -10.78 2.06
N VAL A 405 -12.08 -9.91 2.98
CA VAL A 405 -10.89 -10.08 3.85
C VAL A 405 -11.01 -11.36 4.67
N LYS A 406 -12.18 -11.62 5.26
CA LYS A 406 -12.47 -12.85 6.00
C LYS A 406 -12.36 -14.11 5.13
N ARG A 407 -12.71 -14.04 3.84
CA ARG A 407 -12.53 -15.12 2.86
C ARG A 407 -11.07 -15.28 2.41
N GLY A 408 -10.14 -14.46 2.91
CA GLY A 408 -8.72 -14.52 2.63
C GLY A 408 -8.26 -13.70 1.43
N PHE A 409 -9.14 -12.92 0.80
CA PHE A 409 -8.75 -12.00 -0.27
C PHE A 409 -7.92 -10.85 0.26
N GLN A 410 -6.91 -10.47 -0.49
CA GLN A 410 -6.21 -9.21 -0.35
C GLN A 410 -6.91 -8.18 -1.25
N LEU A 411 -7.37 -7.07 -0.66
CA LEU A 411 -7.97 -5.97 -1.38
C LEU A 411 -6.86 -5.02 -1.82
N VAL A 412 -6.58 -5.02 -3.11
CA VAL A 412 -5.44 -4.32 -3.70
C VAL A 412 -5.92 -3.32 -4.77
N THR A 413 -5.06 -2.39 -5.15
CA THR A 413 -5.34 -1.52 -6.30
C THR A 413 -5.23 -2.29 -7.62
N VAL A 414 -5.74 -1.73 -8.71
CA VAL A 414 -5.60 -2.34 -10.05
C VAL A 414 -4.13 -2.43 -10.45
N SER A 415 -3.34 -1.39 -10.19
CA SER A 415 -1.92 -1.39 -10.50
C SER A 415 -1.16 -2.44 -9.70
N GLU A 416 -1.46 -2.61 -8.42
CA GLU A 416 -0.89 -3.67 -7.60
C GLU A 416 -1.29 -5.06 -8.11
N LEU A 417 -2.58 -5.28 -8.37
CA LEU A 417 -3.06 -6.54 -8.93
C LEU A 417 -2.35 -6.88 -10.23
N ALA A 418 -2.23 -5.90 -11.14
CA ALA A 418 -1.56 -6.09 -12.41
C ALA A 418 -0.07 -6.37 -12.24
N SER A 419 0.63 -5.71 -11.31
CA SER A 419 2.07 -5.90 -11.10
C SER A 419 2.43 -7.34 -10.75
N TYR A 420 1.58 -8.01 -9.99
CA TYR A 420 1.74 -9.43 -9.63
C TYR A 420 1.20 -10.42 -10.66
N ARG A 421 0.55 -9.93 -11.72
CA ARG A 421 -0.18 -10.76 -12.71
C ARG A 421 0.15 -10.38 -14.16
N GLY A 422 1.43 -10.06 -14.44
CA GLY A 422 1.92 -9.84 -15.81
C GLY A 422 1.91 -8.40 -16.32
N GLY A 423 1.52 -7.44 -15.48
CA GLY A 423 1.60 -6.01 -15.80
C GLY A 423 0.56 -5.51 -16.81
N MET A 424 0.70 -4.25 -17.20
CA MET A 424 -0.18 -3.56 -18.15
C MET A 424 0.62 -2.83 -19.21
N ILE A 425 0.07 -2.76 -20.40
CA ILE A 425 0.64 -2.02 -21.55
C ILE A 425 -0.29 -0.85 -21.86
N PRO A 426 0.21 0.39 -21.94
CA PRO A 426 -0.57 1.55 -22.37
C PRO A 426 -1.31 1.31 -23.70
N GLY A 427 -2.52 1.86 -23.82
CA GLY A 427 -3.34 1.68 -25.00
C GLY A 427 -4.01 0.30 -25.13
N ARG A 428 -3.77 -0.63 -24.22
CA ARG A 428 -4.50 -1.90 -24.11
C ARG A 428 -5.57 -1.84 -23.03
N SER A 429 -6.53 -2.76 -23.08
CA SER A 429 -7.61 -2.84 -22.09
C SER A 429 -7.57 -4.16 -21.34
N TYR A 430 -7.84 -4.07 -20.03
CA TYR A 430 -7.81 -5.18 -19.08
C TYR A 430 -9.11 -5.24 -18.29
N SER A 431 -9.66 -6.43 -18.09
CA SER A 431 -10.87 -6.63 -17.29
C SER A 431 -10.63 -7.50 -16.05
N GLN A 432 -9.49 -8.15 -15.98
CA GLN A 432 -9.09 -9.03 -14.88
C GLN A 432 -7.59 -9.35 -15.01
N PHE A 433 -6.99 -9.82 -13.91
CA PHE A 433 -5.61 -10.30 -13.87
C PHE A 433 -5.55 -11.63 -13.13
N ARG A 434 -5.62 -12.73 -13.88
CA ARG A 434 -5.60 -14.09 -13.31
C ARG A 434 -4.21 -14.48 -12.82
N PRO A 435 -4.08 -15.42 -11.87
CA PRO A 435 -2.79 -15.99 -11.51
C PRO A 435 -2.01 -16.44 -12.75
N ILE A 436 -0.72 -16.16 -12.75
CA ILE A 436 0.20 -16.67 -13.77
C ILE A 436 0.48 -18.13 -13.38
N SER A 437 0.12 -19.06 -14.25
CA SER A 437 0.32 -20.51 -14.06
C SER A 437 1.75 -20.90 -14.38
#